data_004e1b54f63c4935509fee0cc227f480
#
_entry.id   004e1b54f63c4935509fee0cc227f480
#
_cell.length_a   1.000
_cell.length_b   1.000
_cell.length_c   1.000
_cell.angle_alpha   90.00
_cell.angle_beta   90.00
_cell.angle_gamma   90.00
#
_symmetry.space_group_name_H-M   'P 1'
#
loop_
_entity.id
_entity.type
_entity.pdbx_description
1 polymer ?
#
loop_
_entity_poly.entity_id
_entity_poly.type
_entity_poly.pdbx_seq_one_letter_code
_entity_poly.pdbx_strand_id
1 'polypeptide(L)'
;MSRSMRNRILSQALLAAISIFAPKVAHAYQSADLSAVAIFPADNYWHWDISQFQVHPNSDNFVASVGKGTELHPDFGTAYDGAPWGIPYVLVDKNQAKIPVNYTDYGDESDPGPYPIPLNALIEGNNPLKGDRHTLAVDKDAKILYELYVAIAKTDHWDAASGAKYDLTSNAMRPEGWTSADAAGLPILPGLVRYDEIAKGEINHAIRMTVEVSQKKYIWPATHQASDNTSANRPPMGLRFRLKAGVDITKLPRGAKIVATALKKYGMIVADNGGDWFISGAPDDRMPDEEIDALKSLKGSDFEAVLTIGSDGKPIKPGTSIKPYLALRPVIANKGEWYNPLGRLIQIRSGLAITPILGSR
;
A
#
# COMPACT_ATOMS: atom_id res chain seq x y z
N MET A 1 75.11 33.03 -45.85
CA MET A 1 75.34 31.90 -44.91
C MET A 1 74.04 31.57 -44.24
N SER A 2 73.28 30.65 -44.78
CA SER A 2 73.13 29.21 -44.54
C SER A 2 72.59 28.91 -43.13
N ARG A 3 71.33 28.47 -42.99
CA ARG A 3 70.88 27.13 -42.62
C ARG A 3 69.43 27.16 -42.23
N SER A 4 68.60 26.64 -43.10
CA SER A 4 67.74 25.47 -42.91
C SER A 4 67.09 25.30 -41.55
N MET A 5 65.82 25.69 -41.49
CA MET A 5 64.84 25.19 -40.41
C MET A 5 64.07 24.01 -41.00
N ARG A 6 64.30 22.84 -40.46
CA ARG A 6 63.47 21.63 -40.71
C ARG A 6 62.19 21.71 -39.95
N ASN A 7 61.07 21.69 -40.63
CA ASN A 7 59.73 21.48 -40.12
C ASN A 7 59.61 20.08 -39.55
N ARG A 8 59.32 19.97 -38.24
CA ARG A 8 58.79 18.76 -37.61
C ARG A 8 57.27 18.89 -37.53
N ILE A 9 56.58 18.15 -38.36
CA ILE A 9 55.16 17.95 -38.29
C ILE A 9 54.97 16.92 -37.16
N LEU A 10 54.39 17.36 -36.02
CA LEU A 10 53.90 16.48 -34.96
C LEU A 10 52.48 16.02 -35.35
N SER A 11 52.35 14.76 -35.74
CA SER A 11 51.06 14.09 -35.89
C SER A 11 50.47 13.86 -34.51
N GLN A 12 49.47 14.64 -34.13
CA GLN A 12 48.61 14.31 -32.98
C GLN A 12 47.57 13.28 -33.44
N ALA A 13 47.77 12.05 -33.05
CA ALA A 13 46.74 11.01 -33.16
C ALA A 13 45.65 11.30 -32.12
N LEU A 14 44.50 11.76 -32.59
CA LEU A 14 43.30 11.93 -31.80
C LEU A 14 42.72 10.54 -31.54
N LEU A 15 42.99 9.94 -30.36
CA LEU A 15 42.31 8.76 -29.90
C LEU A 15 40.88 9.16 -29.48
N ALA A 16 39.94 8.99 -30.38
CA ALA A 16 38.52 9.03 -30.02
C ALA A 16 38.20 7.79 -29.14
N ALA A 17 38.05 7.99 -27.84
CA ALA A 17 37.50 6.98 -26.95
C ALA A 17 36.03 6.80 -27.32
N ILE A 18 35.72 5.78 -28.09
CA ILE A 18 34.36 5.30 -28.30
C ILE A 18 33.97 4.64 -26.97
N SER A 19 33.24 5.37 -26.11
CA SER A 19 32.53 4.78 -24.97
C SER A 19 31.45 3.87 -25.53
N ILE A 20 31.75 2.58 -25.61
CA ILE A 20 30.75 1.56 -25.90
C ILE A 20 29.84 1.55 -24.65
N PHE A 21 28.73 2.26 -24.72
CA PHE A 21 27.60 2.03 -23.85
C PHE A 21 27.11 0.63 -24.18
N ALA A 22 27.61 -0.38 -23.46
CA ALA A 22 26.95 -1.67 -23.42
C ALA A 22 25.55 -1.41 -22.86
N PRO A 23 24.46 -1.79 -23.55
CA PRO A 23 23.14 -1.71 -22.97
C PRO A 23 23.20 -2.52 -21.67
N LYS A 24 22.87 -1.91 -20.53
CA LYS A 24 22.57 -2.67 -19.31
C LYS A 24 21.44 -3.61 -19.70
N VAL A 25 21.76 -4.88 -19.85
CA VAL A 25 20.73 -5.92 -19.99
C VAL A 25 19.95 -5.86 -18.68
N ALA A 26 18.79 -5.23 -18.70
CA ALA A 26 17.85 -5.31 -17.62
C ALA A 26 17.59 -6.81 -17.43
N HIS A 27 17.97 -7.36 -16.29
CA HIS A 27 17.67 -8.75 -15.99
C HIS A 27 16.15 -8.83 -15.90
N ALA A 28 15.57 -9.63 -16.81
CA ALA A 28 14.14 -9.88 -16.80
C ALA A 28 13.74 -10.40 -15.41
N TYR A 29 12.84 -9.68 -14.74
CA TYR A 29 12.30 -10.11 -13.45
C TYR A 29 10.88 -10.61 -13.61
N GLN A 30 10.63 -11.81 -13.16
CA GLN A 30 9.30 -12.39 -13.11
C GLN A 30 8.98 -12.79 -11.68
N SER A 31 7.91 -12.23 -11.15
CA SER A 31 7.38 -12.60 -9.85
C SER A 31 6.97 -14.07 -9.82
N ALA A 32 7.17 -14.72 -8.68
CA ALA A 32 6.71 -16.08 -8.48
C ALA A 32 5.17 -16.13 -8.57
N ASP A 33 4.64 -17.18 -9.19
CA ASP A 33 3.21 -17.45 -9.22
C ASP A 33 2.73 -17.93 -7.84
N LEU A 34 1.82 -17.19 -7.23
CA LEU A 34 1.20 -17.51 -5.94
C LEU A 34 -0.20 -18.11 -6.05
N SER A 35 -0.67 -18.45 -7.26
CA SER A 35 -2.03 -18.96 -7.47
C SER A 35 -2.35 -20.26 -6.70
N ALA A 36 -1.31 -21.02 -6.35
CA ALA A 36 -1.42 -22.24 -5.53
C ALA A 36 -1.19 -22.00 -4.03
N VAL A 37 -0.91 -20.75 -3.62
CA VAL A 37 -0.63 -20.38 -2.23
C VAL A 37 -1.81 -19.60 -1.67
N ALA A 38 -2.45 -20.13 -0.64
CA ALA A 38 -3.49 -19.37 0.07
C ALA A 38 -2.83 -18.21 0.86
N ILE A 39 -3.15 -16.99 0.48
CA ILE A 39 -2.74 -15.79 1.19
C ILE A 39 -3.86 -15.41 2.15
N PHE A 40 -3.74 -15.84 3.40
CA PHE A 40 -4.72 -15.74 4.47
C PHE A 40 -6.00 -16.59 4.27
N PRO A 41 -6.76 -16.82 5.35
CA PRO A 41 -8.08 -17.45 5.30
C PRO A 41 -9.08 -16.64 4.47
N ALA A 42 -10.05 -17.29 3.86
CA ALA A 42 -11.04 -16.65 3.00
C ALA A 42 -11.89 -15.57 3.71
N ASP A 43 -12.00 -15.63 5.04
CA ASP A 43 -12.69 -14.64 5.86
C ASP A 43 -11.76 -13.52 6.37
N ASN A 44 -10.50 -13.47 5.92
CA ASN A 44 -9.59 -12.38 6.24
C ASN A 44 -10.10 -11.05 5.67
N TYR A 45 -9.83 -9.94 6.37
CA TYR A 45 -10.28 -8.61 5.96
C TYR A 45 -9.75 -8.19 4.56
N TRP A 46 -8.63 -8.70 4.10
CA TRP A 46 -8.15 -8.46 2.74
C TRP A 46 -9.14 -8.96 1.69
N HIS A 47 -9.87 -10.05 1.96
CA HIS A 47 -10.83 -10.67 1.05
C HIS A 47 -12.28 -10.18 1.23
N TRP A 48 -12.53 -9.22 2.11
CA TRP A 48 -13.88 -8.73 2.35
C TRP A 48 -14.47 -7.97 1.18
N ASP A 49 -15.57 -8.45 0.66
CA ASP A 49 -16.40 -7.70 -0.28
C ASP A 49 -17.06 -6.51 0.45
N ILE A 50 -16.62 -5.31 0.11
CA ILE A 50 -17.11 -4.07 0.71
C ILE A 50 -18.04 -3.29 -0.21
N SER A 51 -18.45 -3.88 -1.32
CA SER A 51 -19.28 -3.21 -2.34
C SER A 51 -20.60 -2.68 -1.77
N GLN A 52 -21.10 -3.29 -0.70
CA GLN A 52 -22.34 -2.90 -0.02
C GLN A 52 -22.11 -2.16 1.32
N PHE A 53 -20.86 -1.87 1.70
CA PHE A 53 -20.60 -1.14 2.93
C PHE A 53 -21.10 0.30 2.81
N GLN A 54 -21.54 0.86 3.94
CA GLN A 54 -21.98 2.25 3.98
C GLN A 54 -20.82 3.20 3.74
N VAL A 55 -21.10 4.29 3.01
CA VAL A 55 -20.14 5.38 2.84
C VAL A 55 -19.86 6.02 4.19
N HIS A 56 -18.59 6.26 4.48
CA HIS A 56 -18.17 6.91 5.71
C HIS A 56 -18.69 8.37 5.74
N PRO A 57 -19.27 8.85 6.86
CA PRO A 57 -19.84 10.21 6.93
C PRO A 57 -18.83 11.32 6.61
N ASN A 58 -17.53 11.07 6.86
CA ASN A 58 -16.45 12.01 6.55
C ASN A 58 -15.74 11.72 5.20
N SER A 59 -16.33 10.87 4.35
CA SER A 59 -15.73 10.45 3.09
C SER A 59 -15.30 11.61 2.21
N ASP A 60 -16.17 12.62 2.03
CA ASP A 60 -15.88 13.77 1.17
C ASP A 60 -14.67 14.59 1.65
N ASN A 61 -14.49 14.70 2.96
CA ASN A 61 -13.33 15.38 3.55
C ASN A 61 -12.06 14.57 3.39
N PHE A 62 -12.11 13.25 3.59
CA PHE A 62 -10.97 12.37 3.33
C PHE A 62 -10.53 12.46 1.87
N VAL A 63 -11.46 12.28 0.92
CA VAL A 63 -11.18 12.41 -0.51
C VAL A 63 -10.64 13.80 -0.87
N ALA A 64 -11.21 14.87 -0.28
CA ALA A 64 -10.72 16.23 -0.50
C ALA A 64 -9.29 16.42 0.02
N SER A 65 -8.95 15.81 1.16
CA SER A 65 -7.64 15.94 1.78
C SER A 65 -6.53 15.16 1.07
N VAL A 66 -6.89 14.07 0.37
CA VAL A 66 -5.98 13.26 -0.47
C VAL A 66 -5.94 13.80 -1.92
N GLY A 67 -6.90 14.65 -2.31
CA GLY A 67 -6.94 15.26 -3.64
C GLY A 67 -8.03 14.70 -4.54
N LYS A 68 -9.14 15.45 -4.67
CA LYS A 68 -10.27 15.06 -5.56
C LYS A 68 -9.90 14.97 -7.03
N GLY A 69 -8.98 15.82 -7.48
CA GLY A 69 -8.53 15.90 -8.86
C GLY A 69 -7.28 15.06 -9.15
N THR A 70 -6.64 14.52 -8.13
CA THR A 70 -5.43 13.70 -8.27
C THR A 70 -5.79 12.36 -8.90
N GLU A 71 -4.97 11.92 -9.84
CA GLU A 71 -5.14 10.67 -10.56
C GLU A 71 -4.75 9.47 -9.68
N LEU A 72 -5.41 8.34 -9.87
CA LEU A 72 -4.95 7.08 -9.30
C LEU A 72 -3.62 6.72 -9.94
N HIS A 73 -2.60 6.46 -9.12
CA HIS A 73 -1.26 6.15 -9.60
C HIS A 73 -0.91 4.67 -9.32
N PRO A 74 -0.84 3.82 -10.35
CA PRO A 74 -0.26 2.49 -10.18
C PRO A 74 1.26 2.64 -10.02
N ASP A 75 1.76 2.31 -8.83
CA ASP A 75 3.19 2.39 -8.49
C ASP A 75 3.84 1.01 -8.64
N PHE A 76 3.65 0.41 -9.80
CA PHE A 76 4.18 -0.90 -10.18
C PHE A 76 4.11 -1.11 -11.69
N GLY A 77 4.94 -2.01 -12.18
CA GLY A 77 5.00 -2.35 -13.61
C GLY A 77 6.20 -3.22 -13.93
N THR A 78 6.71 -3.07 -15.16
CA THR A 78 7.89 -3.81 -15.60
C THR A 78 9.16 -3.20 -15.02
N ALA A 79 9.44 -1.94 -15.31
CA ALA A 79 10.65 -1.27 -14.83
C ALA A 79 10.48 0.25 -14.76
N TYR A 80 11.14 0.85 -13.76
CA TYR A 80 11.28 2.29 -13.63
C TYR A 80 12.72 2.66 -13.28
N ASP A 81 13.29 3.65 -13.95
CA ASP A 81 14.67 4.13 -13.77
C ASP A 81 15.73 3.00 -13.76
N GLY A 82 15.54 1.99 -14.58
CA GLY A 82 16.46 0.87 -14.75
C GLY A 82 16.41 -0.21 -13.64
N ALA A 83 15.38 -0.20 -12.80
CA ALA A 83 15.08 -1.24 -11.84
C ALA A 83 13.67 -1.81 -12.02
N PRO A 84 13.38 -3.03 -11.56
CA PRO A 84 12.02 -3.55 -11.45
C PRO A 84 11.14 -2.61 -10.62
N TRP A 85 9.94 -2.31 -11.12
CA TRP A 85 9.05 -1.29 -10.56
C TRP A 85 7.96 -1.91 -9.70
N GLY A 86 8.06 -1.72 -8.39
CA GLY A 86 7.12 -2.23 -7.38
C GLY A 86 7.83 -2.95 -6.25
N ILE A 87 7.06 -3.55 -5.34
CA ILE A 87 7.55 -4.24 -4.15
C ILE A 87 7.78 -5.72 -4.47
N PRO A 88 9.04 -6.19 -4.52
CA PRO A 88 9.36 -7.55 -4.92
C PRO A 88 9.14 -8.56 -3.81
N TYR A 89 8.86 -9.80 -4.20
CA TYR A 89 8.81 -10.93 -3.29
C TYR A 89 9.43 -12.19 -3.90
N VAL A 90 9.85 -13.10 -3.05
CA VAL A 90 10.33 -14.43 -3.44
C VAL A 90 9.46 -15.51 -2.82
N LEU A 91 9.26 -16.60 -3.56
CA LEU A 91 8.64 -17.83 -3.04
C LEU A 91 9.75 -18.79 -2.62
N VAL A 92 9.76 -19.19 -1.36
CA VAL A 92 10.74 -20.12 -0.81
C VAL A 92 10.07 -21.37 -0.26
N ASP A 93 10.89 -22.39 0.00
CA ASP A 93 10.45 -23.63 0.62
C ASP A 93 11.22 -23.91 1.92
N LYS A 94 10.88 -24.99 2.60
CA LYS A 94 11.49 -25.43 3.88
C LYS A 94 13.00 -25.62 3.84
N ASN A 95 13.62 -25.74 2.64
CA ASN A 95 15.06 -25.93 2.49
C ASN A 95 15.79 -24.57 2.41
N GLN A 96 15.07 -23.46 2.26
CA GLN A 96 15.68 -22.13 2.27
C GLN A 96 16.34 -21.85 3.63
N ALA A 97 17.66 -21.61 3.61
CA ALA A 97 18.38 -21.22 4.80
C ALA A 97 17.80 -19.94 5.40
N LYS A 98 17.62 -19.94 6.71
CA LYS A 98 17.18 -18.75 7.45
C LYS A 98 18.38 -17.86 7.77
N ILE A 99 18.28 -16.60 7.40
CA ILE A 99 19.32 -15.58 7.50
C ILE A 99 19.04 -14.71 8.73
N PRO A 100 20.04 -14.41 9.57
CA PRO A 100 19.90 -13.49 10.69
C PRO A 100 19.43 -12.10 10.21
N VAL A 101 18.67 -11.39 11.05
CA VAL A 101 18.22 -10.03 10.81
C VAL A 101 18.60 -9.15 11.98
N ASN A 102 19.31 -8.05 11.72
CA ASN A 102 19.62 -7.01 12.68
C ASN A 102 18.70 -5.82 12.42
N TYR A 103 17.94 -5.41 13.43
CA TYR A 103 17.07 -4.23 13.30
C TYR A 103 17.80 -2.96 13.72
N THR A 104 17.67 -1.91 12.89
CA THR A 104 18.36 -0.62 13.09
C THR A 104 17.48 0.44 13.74
N ASP A 105 16.13 0.31 13.63
CA ASP A 105 15.19 1.33 14.09
C ASP A 105 14.04 0.75 14.95
N TYR A 106 13.11 -0.01 14.38
CA TYR A 106 11.88 -0.48 15.05
C TYR A 106 12.03 -1.92 15.57
N GLY A 107 13.17 -2.26 16.18
CA GLY A 107 13.44 -3.63 16.63
C GLY A 107 12.49 -4.13 17.71
N ASP A 108 12.00 -3.26 18.57
CA ASP A 108 11.03 -3.53 19.64
C ASP A 108 9.59 -3.75 19.11
N GLU A 109 9.31 -3.32 17.89
CA GLU A 109 8.05 -3.56 17.18
C GLU A 109 8.20 -4.58 16.05
N SER A 110 9.33 -5.29 15.98
CA SER A 110 9.64 -6.24 14.92
C SER A 110 9.65 -7.68 15.40
N ASP A 111 9.24 -8.60 14.53
CA ASP A 111 9.37 -10.03 14.84
C ASP A 111 10.83 -10.47 14.73
N PRO A 112 11.37 -11.21 15.70
CA PRO A 112 12.78 -11.58 15.69
C PRO A 112 13.14 -12.50 14.52
N GLY A 113 14.35 -12.31 13.95
CA GLY A 113 14.95 -13.24 12.99
C GLY A 113 15.18 -14.63 13.57
N PRO A 114 15.75 -15.58 12.79
CA PRO A 114 16.16 -15.44 11.40
C PRO A 114 14.98 -15.58 10.40
N TYR A 115 15.14 -14.99 9.18
CA TYR A 115 14.15 -15.03 8.10
C TYR A 115 14.66 -15.83 6.89
N PRO A 116 13.80 -16.57 6.17
CA PRO A 116 14.19 -17.31 4.97
C PRO A 116 14.20 -16.42 3.72
N ILE A 117 14.74 -15.20 3.85
CA ILE A 117 14.92 -14.26 2.73
C ILE A 117 16.35 -14.43 2.22
N PRO A 118 16.57 -14.94 0.98
CA PRO A 118 17.92 -15.09 0.43
C PRO A 118 18.64 -13.75 0.35
N LEU A 119 19.95 -13.70 0.65
CA LEU A 119 20.70 -12.43 0.58
C LEU A 119 20.80 -11.81 -0.83
N ASN A 120 20.51 -12.60 -1.86
CA ASN A 120 20.40 -12.13 -3.24
C ASN A 120 18.95 -11.88 -3.69
N ALA A 121 17.99 -11.89 -2.76
CA ALA A 121 16.62 -11.51 -3.07
C ALA A 121 16.58 -10.09 -3.62
N LEU A 122 15.64 -9.85 -4.55
CA LEU A 122 15.42 -8.52 -5.08
C LEU A 122 14.93 -7.60 -3.96
N ILE A 123 15.46 -6.39 -3.94
CA ILE A 123 15.06 -5.32 -3.03
C ILE A 123 14.40 -4.23 -3.88
N GLU A 124 13.34 -3.65 -3.39
CA GLU A 124 12.63 -2.55 -4.02
C GLU A 124 13.57 -1.37 -4.36
N GLY A 125 13.37 -0.79 -5.55
CA GLY A 125 14.10 0.37 -6.03
C GLY A 125 15.50 0.04 -6.54
N ASN A 126 16.15 1.05 -7.13
CA ASN A 126 17.46 0.93 -7.78
C ASN A 126 18.60 1.54 -6.97
N ASN A 127 18.31 2.27 -5.90
CA ASN A 127 19.31 2.95 -5.09
C ASN A 127 19.59 2.18 -3.79
N PRO A 128 20.83 1.68 -3.57
CA PRO A 128 21.16 0.91 -2.37
C PRO A 128 21.11 1.71 -1.06
N LEU A 129 20.94 3.03 -1.14
CA LEU A 129 20.98 3.94 0.02
C LEU A 129 19.71 4.77 0.19
N LYS A 130 18.68 4.58 -0.65
CA LYS A 130 17.46 5.41 -0.64
C LYS A 130 16.21 4.59 -0.91
N GLY A 131 15.06 5.09 -0.45
CA GLY A 131 13.74 4.50 -0.63
C GLY A 131 13.42 3.47 0.44
N ASP A 132 12.24 2.90 0.33
CA ASP A 132 11.66 2.02 1.34
C ASP A 132 12.30 0.63 1.34
N ARG A 133 12.90 0.23 0.20
CA ARG A 133 13.77 -0.96 0.11
C ARG A 133 13.13 -2.22 0.70
N HIS A 134 11.88 -2.44 0.40
CA HIS A 134 11.19 -3.65 0.83
C HIS A 134 11.78 -4.89 0.15
N THR A 135 11.80 -6.00 0.88
CA THR A 135 12.00 -7.34 0.34
C THR A 135 11.15 -8.33 1.12
N LEU A 136 10.41 -9.16 0.40
CA LEU A 136 9.41 -10.04 0.97
C LEU A 136 9.73 -11.49 0.62
N ALA A 137 9.35 -12.44 1.50
CA ALA A 137 9.41 -13.86 1.19
C ALA A 137 8.17 -14.59 1.69
N VAL A 138 7.64 -15.47 0.84
CA VAL A 138 6.58 -16.41 1.19
C VAL A 138 7.19 -17.79 1.35
N ASP A 139 7.19 -18.30 2.57
CA ASP A 139 7.52 -19.73 2.81
C ASP A 139 6.26 -20.56 2.58
N LYS A 140 6.21 -21.23 1.42
CA LYS A 140 5.03 -22.00 0.98
C LYS A 140 4.77 -23.23 1.85
N ASP A 141 5.81 -23.79 2.47
CA ASP A 141 5.68 -25.00 3.28
C ASP A 141 5.30 -24.64 4.74
N ALA A 142 5.95 -23.63 5.32
CA ALA A 142 5.60 -23.11 6.64
C ALA A 142 4.33 -22.28 6.63
N LYS A 143 3.90 -21.78 5.45
CA LYS A 143 2.77 -20.85 5.27
C LYS A 143 2.95 -19.57 6.08
N ILE A 144 4.14 -19.00 6.01
CA ILE A 144 4.51 -17.76 6.69
C ILE A 144 5.00 -16.75 5.65
N LEU A 145 4.50 -15.53 5.75
CA LEU A 145 5.00 -14.37 5.05
C LEU A 145 6.03 -13.66 5.93
N TYR A 146 7.15 -13.28 5.34
CA TYR A 146 8.20 -12.49 5.96
C TYR A 146 8.42 -11.22 5.16
N GLU A 147 8.52 -10.09 5.83
CA GLU A 147 8.68 -8.77 5.20
C GLU A 147 9.73 -7.97 5.93
N LEU A 148 10.59 -7.27 5.18
CA LEU A 148 11.60 -6.35 5.71
C LEU A 148 11.44 -4.96 5.07
N TYR A 149 11.65 -3.93 5.88
CA TYR A 149 11.71 -2.52 5.50
C TYR A 149 13.12 -1.97 5.64
N VAL A 150 13.56 -1.12 4.70
CA VAL A 150 14.94 -0.60 4.57
C VAL A 150 15.97 -1.75 4.60
N ALA A 151 15.68 -2.82 3.84
CA ALA A 151 16.53 -4.00 3.82
C ALA A 151 17.88 -3.75 3.14
N ILE A 152 18.95 -4.14 3.80
CA ILE A 152 20.33 -4.06 3.30
C ILE A 152 20.99 -5.44 3.49
N ALA A 153 21.27 -6.11 2.36
CA ALA A 153 22.00 -7.37 2.40
C ALA A 153 23.46 -7.15 2.81
N LYS A 154 23.90 -7.88 3.80
CA LYS A 154 25.30 -7.98 4.23
C LYS A 154 25.88 -9.32 3.76
N THR A 155 27.07 -9.65 4.21
CA THR A 155 27.75 -10.90 3.80
C THR A 155 27.01 -12.15 4.31
N ASP A 156 26.43 -12.09 5.52
CA ASP A 156 25.85 -13.22 6.25
C ASP A 156 24.53 -12.92 6.97
N HIS A 157 24.04 -11.68 6.88
CA HIS A 157 22.80 -11.23 7.54
C HIS A 157 22.12 -10.11 6.76
N TRP A 158 20.90 -9.77 7.18
CA TRP A 158 20.17 -8.58 6.78
C TRP A 158 20.28 -7.52 7.88
N ASP A 159 20.59 -6.27 7.50
CA ASP A 159 20.18 -5.11 8.29
C ASP A 159 18.84 -4.64 7.76
N ALA A 160 17.90 -4.27 8.64
CA ALA A 160 16.61 -3.74 8.28
C ALA A 160 16.12 -2.75 9.34
N ALA A 161 15.32 -1.75 8.94
CA ALA A 161 14.69 -0.84 9.90
C ALA A 161 13.62 -1.57 10.73
N SER A 162 12.80 -2.38 10.08
CA SER A 162 11.79 -3.24 10.72
C SER A 162 11.59 -4.54 9.97
N GLY A 163 10.92 -5.49 10.63
CA GLY A 163 10.53 -6.75 10.02
C GLY A 163 9.29 -7.37 10.65
N ALA A 164 8.52 -8.07 9.84
CA ALA A 164 7.27 -8.69 10.26
C ALA A 164 7.14 -10.13 9.75
N LYS A 165 6.45 -10.95 10.54
CA LYS A 165 6.02 -12.31 10.19
C LYS A 165 4.51 -12.39 10.28
N TYR A 166 3.91 -13.03 9.29
CA TYR A 166 2.48 -13.28 9.29
C TYR A 166 2.21 -14.76 8.99
N ASP A 167 1.46 -15.41 9.86
CA ASP A 167 0.92 -16.75 9.64
C ASP A 167 -0.22 -16.65 8.63
N LEU A 168 0.01 -17.16 7.42
CA LEU A 168 -0.95 -17.11 6.32
C LEU A 168 -2.19 -18.03 6.54
N THR A 169 -2.19 -18.82 7.62
CA THR A 169 -3.33 -19.66 8.00
C THR A 169 -4.22 -19.02 9.07
N SER A 170 -3.88 -17.81 9.52
CA SER A 170 -4.51 -17.14 10.67
C SER A 170 -4.97 -15.73 10.32
N ASN A 171 -6.01 -15.26 11.02
CA ASN A 171 -6.45 -13.87 11.01
C ASN A 171 -5.85 -13.05 12.18
N ALA A 172 -4.80 -13.56 12.83
CA ALA A 172 -4.16 -12.86 13.93
C ALA A 172 -3.57 -11.53 13.45
N MET A 173 -3.80 -10.50 14.26
CA MET A 173 -3.26 -9.16 14.03
C MET A 173 -1.92 -9.01 14.74
N ARG A 174 -1.11 -8.07 14.31
CA ARG A 174 0.05 -7.62 15.07
C ARG A 174 -0.39 -7.02 16.41
N PRO A 175 0.51 -6.95 17.42
CA PRO A 175 0.22 -6.24 18.66
C PRO A 175 -0.21 -4.80 18.39
N GLU A 176 -1.14 -4.30 19.22
CA GLU A 176 -1.59 -2.92 19.17
C GLU A 176 -0.43 -1.95 19.39
N GLY A 177 -0.29 -0.93 18.55
CA GLY A 177 0.80 0.02 18.56
C GLY A 177 2.06 -0.44 17.82
N TRP A 178 2.09 -1.66 17.27
CA TRP A 178 3.24 -2.14 16.50
C TRP A 178 3.11 -1.79 15.02
N THR A 179 4.21 -1.27 14.45
CA THR A 179 4.39 -1.17 13.00
C THR A 179 4.70 -2.55 12.38
N SER A 180 4.93 -2.60 11.08
CA SER A 180 5.43 -3.77 10.36
C SER A 180 6.54 -3.33 9.40
N ALA A 181 6.72 -4.03 8.29
CA ALA A 181 7.43 -3.48 7.14
C ALA A 181 6.60 -2.38 6.43
N ASP A 182 5.32 -2.27 6.77
CA ASP A 182 4.40 -1.21 6.35
C ASP A 182 3.98 -0.37 7.57
N ALA A 183 3.87 0.94 7.41
CA ALA A 183 3.67 1.85 8.53
C ALA A 183 2.40 1.57 9.34
N ALA A 184 1.34 1.09 8.70
CA ALA A 184 0.08 0.76 9.35
C ALA A 184 0.11 -0.52 10.22
N GLY A 185 1.23 -1.26 10.27
CA GLY A 185 1.29 -2.57 10.90
C GLY A 185 0.59 -3.68 10.10
N LEU A 186 0.28 -3.43 8.83
CA LEU A 186 -0.36 -4.38 7.92
C LEU A 186 0.68 -5.18 7.14
N PRO A 187 0.34 -6.38 6.65
CA PRO A 187 1.17 -7.07 5.67
C PRO A 187 1.07 -6.40 4.30
N ILE A 188 2.21 -6.29 3.61
CA ILE A 188 2.32 -5.67 2.29
C ILE A 188 1.80 -6.62 1.19
N LEU A 189 2.32 -7.85 1.16
CA LEU A 189 2.09 -8.81 0.07
C LEU A 189 0.61 -9.00 -0.30
N PRO A 190 -0.34 -9.17 0.64
CA PRO A 190 -1.73 -9.42 0.29
C PRO A 190 -2.43 -8.24 -0.35
N GLY A 191 -1.83 -7.05 -0.28
CA GLY A 191 -2.32 -5.82 -0.91
C GLY A 191 -1.67 -5.50 -2.26
N LEU A 192 -0.69 -6.26 -2.72
CA LEU A 192 -0.02 -6.03 -3.99
C LEU A 192 -0.84 -6.55 -5.18
N VAL A 193 -0.95 -5.73 -6.24
CA VAL A 193 -1.38 -6.22 -7.55
C VAL A 193 -0.27 -7.09 -8.12
N ARG A 194 -0.57 -8.32 -8.53
CA ARG A 194 0.41 -9.27 -9.04
C ARG A 194 0.09 -9.70 -10.48
N TYR A 195 1.12 -10.05 -11.23
CA TYR A 195 0.95 -10.49 -12.61
C TYR A 195 0.15 -11.79 -12.74
N ASP A 196 0.32 -12.76 -11.83
CA ASP A 196 -0.45 -14.03 -11.85
C ASP A 196 -1.98 -13.77 -11.76
N GLU A 197 -2.39 -12.72 -11.04
CA GLU A 197 -3.80 -12.30 -10.95
C GLU A 197 -4.28 -11.60 -12.23
N ILE A 198 -3.45 -10.70 -12.79
CA ILE A 198 -3.74 -10.04 -14.08
C ILE A 198 -3.85 -11.09 -15.18
N ALA A 199 -2.96 -12.07 -15.22
CA ALA A 199 -2.98 -13.17 -16.18
C ALA A 199 -4.24 -14.03 -16.03
N LYS A 200 -4.62 -14.36 -14.78
CA LYS A 200 -5.84 -15.11 -14.45
C LYS A 200 -7.11 -14.30 -14.77
N GLY A 201 -7.04 -12.97 -14.72
CA GLY A 201 -8.17 -12.08 -15.00
C GLY A 201 -8.97 -11.67 -13.77
N GLU A 202 -8.46 -11.89 -12.56
CA GLU A 202 -9.19 -11.63 -11.32
C GLU A 202 -8.24 -11.35 -10.16
N ILE A 203 -8.55 -10.27 -9.40
CA ILE A 203 -7.94 -9.94 -8.11
C ILE A 203 -9.01 -10.10 -7.04
N ASN A 204 -8.74 -10.93 -6.02
CA ASN A 204 -9.70 -11.32 -4.99
C ASN A 204 -9.36 -10.75 -3.60
N HIS A 205 -8.78 -9.58 -3.56
CA HIS A 205 -8.39 -8.89 -2.32
C HIS A 205 -8.41 -7.38 -2.46
N ALA A 206 -8.37 -6.67 -1.34
CA ALA A 206 -8.16 -5.23 -1.30
C ALA A 206 -6.72 -4.88 -1.72
N ILE A 207 -6.52 -3.69 -2.26
CA ILE A 207 -5.21 -3.23 -2.72
C ILE A 207 -4.59 -2.32 -1.65
N ARG A 208 -3.26 -2.41 -1.45
CA ARG A 208 -2.49 -1.48 -0.64
C ARG A 208 -2.46 -0.12 -1.32
N MET A 209 -2.69 0.95 -0.54
CA MET A 209 -2.53 2.32 -1.02
C MET A 209 -1.77 3.20 -0.03
N THR A 210 -1.17 4.27 -0.57
CA THR A 210 -0.56 5.32 0.23
C THR A 210 -1.30 6.65 0.10
N VAL A 211 -1.06 7.51 1.07
CA VAL A 211 -1.45 8.92 1.07
C VAL A 211 -0.26 9.76 1.54
N GLU A 212 -0.10 10.98 1.03
CA GLU A 212 1.03 11.83 1.44
C GLU A 212 1.00 12.13 2.94
N VAL A 213 -0.18 12.42 3.48
CA VAL A 213 -0.35 12.74 4.90
C VAL A 213 -1.55 12.01 5.48
N SER A 214 -1.31 11.06 6.37
CA SER A 214 -2.35 10.40 7.16
C SER A 214 -2.69 11.18 8.44
N GLN A 215 -3.75 10.80 9.13
CA GLN A 215 -4.08 11.31 10.46
C GLN A 215 -3.17 10.66 11.51
N LYS A 216 -2.85 11.38 12.61
CA LYS A 216 -2.23 10.81 13.83
C LYS A 216 -3.20 9.85 14.51
N LYS A 217 -3.58 8.80 13.80
CA LYS A 217 -4.55 7.80 14.23
C LYS A 217 -4.52 6.61 13.29
N TYR A 218 -4.93 5.48 13.81
CA TYR A 218 -5.25 4.31 13.01
C TYR A 218 -6.61 3.74 13.41
N ILE A 219 -7.18 2.98 12.53
CA ILE A 219 -8.40 2.20 12.74
C ILE A 219 -8.17 0.78 12.26
N TRP A 220 -8.87 -0.16 12.83
CA TRP A 220 -8.84 -1.53 12.34
C TRP A 220 -9.00 -1.59 10.79
N PRO A 221 -8.19 -2.38 10.06
CA PRO A 221 -7.28 -3.40 10.52
C PRO A 221 -5.85 -2.93 10.88
N ALA A 222 -5.54 -1.64 10.75
CA ALA A 222 -4.22 -1.15 11.14
C ALA A 222 -4.00 -1.23 12.65
N THR A 223 -2.74 -1.39 13.05
CA THR A 223 -2.28 -1.44 14.45
C THR A 223 -1.37 -0.27 14.81
N HIS A 224 -0.93 0.53 13.82
CA HIS A 224 0.00 1.63 14.02
C HIS A 224 -0.37 2.84 13.15
N GLN A 225 0.10 4.02 13.55
CA GLN A 225 -0.02 5.30 12.85
C GLN A 225 1.34 5.75 12.31
N ALA A 226 1.36 6.56 11.24
CA ALA A 226 2.62 7.02 10.63
C ALA A 226 2.77 8.54 10.58
N SER A 227 1.80 9.33 11.07
CA SER A 227 1.81 10.78 10.94
C SER A 227 1.47 11.46 12.25
N ASP A 228 1.97 12.69 12.43
CA ASP A 228 1.62 13.57 13.56
C ASP A 228 0.47 14.54 13.25
N ASN A 229 -0.16 14.43 12.08
CA ASN A 229 -1.25 15.32 11.68
C ASN A 229 -2.55 14.99 12.43
N THR A 230 -3.06 15.92 13.21
CA THR A 230 -4.26 15.73 14.05
C THR A 230 -5.57 16.09 13.36
N SER A 231 -5.56 16.51 12.10
CA SER A 231 -6.77 16.89 11.37
C SER A 231 -7.69 15.69 11.17
N ALA A 232 -8.94 15.81 11.62
CA ALA A 232 -9.97 14.80 11.42
C ALA A 232 -10.37 14.61 9.95
N ASN A 233 -9.93 15.49 9.06
CA ASN A 233 -10.18 15.40 7.62
C ASN A 233 -9.14 14.54 6.89
N ARG A 234 -8.02 14.19 7.54
CA ARG A 234 -7.02 13.28 6.99
C ARG A 234 -7.42 11.83 7.24
N PRO A 235 -7.21 10.92 6.29
CA PRO A 235 -7.50 9.50 6.48
C PRO A 235 -6.59 8.91 7.57
N PRO A 236 -7.12 8.15 8.53
CA PRO A 236 -6.30 7.36 9.43
C PRO A 236 -5.71 6.15 8.70
N MET A 237 -4.61 5.57 9.19
CA MET A 237 -4.15 4.25 8.76
C MET A 237 -5.24 3.21 8.95
N GLY A 238 -5.35 2.27 8.00
CA GLY A 238 -6.43 1.26 7.99
C GLY A 238 -7.75 1.72 7.36
N LEU A 239 -7.91 3.02 7.04
CA LEU A 239 -9.13 3.48 6.34
C LEU A 239 -9.23 2.80 4.98
N ARG A 240 -10.46 2.41 4.61
CA ARG A 240 -10.70 1.72 3.34
C ARG A 240 -11.46 2.61 2.37
N PHE A 241 -10.89 2.82 1.20
CA PHE A 241 -11.56 3.45 0.06
C PHE A 241 -12.05 2.40 -0.93
N ARG A 242 -13.09 2.72 -1.69
CA ARG A 242 -13.51 1.92 -2.85
C ARG A 242 -13.81 2.82 -4.04
N LEU A 243 -13.65 2.28 -5.24
CA LEU A 243 -14.15 2.92 -6.45
C LEU A 243 -15.69 2.90 -6.42
N LYS A 244 -16.32 4.05 -6.64
CA LYS A 244 -17.78 4.20 -6.62
C LYS A 244 -18.45 3.27 -7.61
N ALA A 245 -19.56 2.65 -7.24
CA ALA A 245 -20.30 1.72 -8.09
C ALA A 245 -20.68 2.32 -9.46
N GLY A 246 -21.05 3.61 -9.49
CA GLY A 246 -21.48 4.32 -10.71
C GLY A 246 -20.36 4.69 -11.69
N VAL A 247 -19.08 4.52 -11.34
CA VAL A 247 -17.98 4.82 -12.27
C VAL A 247 -17.96 3.81 -13.40
N ASP A 248 -18.00 4.29 -14.64
CA ASP A 248 -17.95 3.42 -15.83
C ASP A 248 -16.51 2.94 -16.09
N ILE A 249 -16.28 1.64 -15.94
CA ILE A 249 -15.00 0.98 -16.21
C ILE A 249 -15.03 0.12 -17.47
N THR A 250 -16.11 0.18 -18.27
CA THR A 250 -16.29 -0.67 -19.44
C THR A 250 -15.26 -0.40 -20.53
N LYS A 251 -14.80 0.84 -20.64
CA LYS A 251 -13.83 1.30 -21.63
C LYS A 251 -12.37 1.10 -21.21
N LEU A 252 -12.12 0.74 -19.95
CA LEU A 252 -10.75 0.44 -19.51
C LEU A 252 -10.23 -0.80 -20.23
N PRO A 253 -8.95 -0.82 -20.64
CA PRO A 253 -8.30 -2.02 -21.16
C PRO A 253 -8.29 -3.13 -20.09
N ARG A 254 -8.00 -4.36 -20.52
CA ARG A 254 -8.18 -5.56 -19.70
C ARG A 254 -7.48 -5.49 -18.35
N GLY A 255 -6.20 -5.11 -18.33
CA GLY A 255 -5.42 -5.03 -17.09
C GLY A 255 -5.99 -4.02 -16.11
N ALA A 256 -6.23 -2.78 -16.55
CA ALA A 256 -6.85 -1.73 -15.72
C ALA A 256 -8.27 -2.11 -15.26
N LYS A 257 -9.06 -2.78 -16.11
CA LYS A 257 -10.40 -3.23 -15.74
C LYS A 257 -10.40 -4.26 -14.62
N ILE A 258 -9.44 -5.18 -14.61
CA ILE A 258 -9.28 -6.17 -13.54
C ILE A 258 -9.01 -5.46 -12.21
N VAL A 259 -8.05 -4.54 -12.18
CA VAL A 259 -7.74 -3.72 -11.00
C VAL A 259 -8.94 -2.88 -10.56
N ALA A 260 -9.58 -2.15 -11.48
CA ALA A 260 -10.74 -1.33 -11.18
C ALA A 260 -11.94 -2.14 -10.65
N THR A 261 -12.09 -3.39 -11.11
CA THR A 261 -13.11 -4.32 -10.59
C THR A 261 -12.82 -4.70 -9.13
N ALA A 262 -11.57 -4.99 -8.81
CA ALA A 262 -11.15 -5.23 -7.43
C ALA A 262 -11.34 -4.00 -6.55
N LEU A 263 -11.02 -2.80 -7.06
CA LEU A 263 -11.24 -1.54 -6.35
C LEU A 263 -12.73 -1.26 -6.07
N LYS A 264 -13.65 -1.71 -6.92
CA LYS A 264 -15.10 -1.63 -6.64
C LYS A 264 -15.55 -2.63 -5.58
N LYS A 265 -15.01 -3.84 -5.60
CA LYS A 265 -15.46 -4.95 -4.76
C LYS A 265 -14.75 -4.97 -3.41
N TYR A 266 -13.43 -4.93 -3.45
CA TYR A 266 -12.59 -5.06 -2.26
C TYR A 266 -12.01 -3.72 -1.81
N GLY A 267 -11.94 -2.73 -2.71
CA GLY A 267 -11.37 -1.41 -2.43
C GLY A 267 -9.86 -1.44 -2.21
N MET A 268 -9.37 -0.41 -1.52
CA MET A 268 -7.97 -0.25 -1.15
C MET A 268 -7.85 0.26 0.28
N ILE A 269 -6.78 -0.12 0.98
CA ILE A 269 -6.55 0.17 2.40
C ILE A 269 -5.37 1.12 2.53
N VAL A 270 -5.53 2.21 3.29
CA VAL A 270 -4.45 3.13 3.63
C VAL A 270 -3.47 2.41 4.55
N ALA A 271 -2.27 2.12 4.05
CA ALA A 271 -1.29 1.26 4.70
C ALA A 271 0.02 1.99 5.00
N ASP A 272 0.31 3.10 4.29
CA ASP A 272 1.51 3.88 4.50
C ASP A 272 1.33 5.34 4.07
N ASN A 273 2.31 6.19 4.43
CA ASN A 273 2.51 7.49 3.83
C ASN A 273 3.40 7.35 2.59
N GLY A 274 3.06 8.11 1.53
CA GLY A 274 3.74 8.06 0.24
C GLY A 274 3.07 9.02 -0.73
N GLY A 275 3.00 8.72 -2.01
CA GLY A 275 2.21 9.51 -2.96
C GLY A 275 0.72 9.41 -2.69
N ASP A 276 -0.02 10.51 -2.92
CA ASP A 276 -1.49 10.49 -2.84
C ASP A 276 -2.08 9.64 -3.96
N TRP A 277 -3.02 8.75 -3.60
CA TRP A 277 -3.67 7.79 -4.50
C TRP A 277 -2.73 6.81 -5.18
N PHE A 278 -1.55 6.55 -4.60
CA PHE A 278 -0.67 5.50 -5.11
C PHE A 278 -1.18 4.14 -4.65
N ILE A 279 -1.25 3.19 -5.59
CA ILE A 279 -1.56 1.77 -5.31
C ILE A 279 -0.34 0.92 -5.63
N SER A 280 -0.08 -0.07 -4.79
CA SER A 280 1.13 -0.88 -4.87
C SER A 280 0.90 -2.19 -5.62
N GLY A 281 1.95 -2.68 -6.27
CA GLY A 281 1.98 -3.99 -6.89
C GLY A 281 3.40 -4.57 -6.90
N ALA A 282 3.51 -5.81 -7.34
CA ALA A 282 4.78 -6.47 -7.52
C ALA A 282 5.33 -6.20 -8.93
N PRO A 283 6.66 -6.02 -9.07
CA PRO A 283 7.28 -5.88 -10.39
C PRO A 283 7.18 -7.17 -11.18
N ASP A 284 6.94 -7.07 -12.49
CA ASP A 284 6.97 -8.23 -13.39
C ASP A 284 7.12 -7.76 -14.84
N ASP A 285 8.08 -8.31 -15.57
CA ASP A 285 8.34 -7.95 -16.98
C ASP A 285 7.20 -8.30 -17.95
N ARG A 286 6.24 -9.10 -17.49
CA ARG A 286 5.04 -9.45 -18.23
C ARG A 286 3.87 -8.50 -17.95
N MET A 287 4.04 -7.52 -17.03
CA MET A 287 2.96 -6.57 -16.68
C MET A 287 2.59 -5.75 -17.92
N PRO A 288 1.30 -5.62 -18.24
CA PRO A 288 0.87 -4.83 -19.40
C PRO A 288 0.83 -3.33 -19.02
N ASP A 289 1.98 -2.70 -18.90
CA ASP A 289 2.14 -1.32 -18.38
C ASP A 289 1.22 -0.31 -19.04
N GLU A 290 1.08 -0.35 -20.38
CA GLU A 290 0.17 0.57 -21.10
C GLU A 290 -1.30 0.38 -20.71
N GLU A 291 -1.72 -0.86 -20.43
CA GLU A 291 -3.07 -1.13 -19.95
C GLU A 291 -3.24 -0.66 -18.50
N ILE A 292 -2.24 -0.91 -17.65
CA ILE A 292 -2.26 -0.51 -16.23
C ILE A 292 -2.26 1.01 -16.10
N ASP A 293 -1.51 1.71 -16.93
CA ASP A 293 -1.46 3.18 -16.95
C ASP A 293 -2.82 3.84 -17.24
N ALA A 294 -3.75 3.12 -17.87
CA ALA A 294 -5.11 3.62 -18.08
C ALA A 294 -5.89 3.85 -16.75
N LEU A 295 -5.40 3.28 -15.63
CA LEU A 295 -5.92 3.58 -14.29
C LEU A 295 -5.76 5.05 -13.89
N LYS A 296 -4.81 5.78 -14.47
CA LYS A 296 -4.62 7.23 -14.28
C LYS A 296 -5.81 8.07 -14.76
N SER A 297 -6.72 7.49 -15.54
CA SER A 297 -8.00 8.13 -15.90
C SER A 297 -8.97 8.23 -14.72
N LEU A 298 -8.81 7.41 -13.68
CA LEU A 298 -9.57 7.48 -12.44
C LEU A 298 -8.97 8.53 -11.51
N LYS A 299 -9.83 9.31 -10.85
CA LYS A 299 -9.41 10.41 -9.97
C LYS A 299 -9.94 10.21 -8.56
N GLY A 300 -9.37 10.91 -7.60
CA GLY A 300 -9.83 10.85 -6.21
C GLY A 300 -11.34 11.06 -6.06
N SER A 301 -11.94 11.91 -6.92
CA SER A 301 -13.41 12.12 -6.95
C SER A 301 -14.23 10.87 -7.30
N ASP A 302 -13.61 9.86 -7.91
CA ASP A 302 -14.25 8.61 -8.28
C ASP A 302 -14.31 7.61 -7.13
N PHE A 303 -13.62 7.92 -6.03
CA PHE A 303 -13.55 7.09 -4.84
C PHE A 303 -14.38 7.64 -3.69
N GLU A 304 -14.69 6.76 -2.76
CA GLU A 304 -15.37 7.07 -1.50
C GLU A 304 -14.79 6.21 -0.38
N ALA A 305 -14.67 6.77 0.83
CA ALA A 305 -14.32 6.01 2.00
C ALA A 305 -15.55 5.26 2.55
N VAL A 306 -15.34 4.06 3.08
CA VAL A 306 -16.40 3.22 3.63
C VAL A 306 -16.24 3.00 5.13
N LEU A 307 -17.35 2.75 5.81
CA LEU A 307 -17.37 2.37 7.23
C LEU A 307 -16.95 0.91 7.37
N THR A 308 -15.80 0.68 8.01
CA THR A 308 -15.30 -0.65 8.36
C THR A 308 -15.45 -0.95 9.85
N ILE A 309 -15.76 0.07 10.66
CA ILE A 309 -15.91 -0.04 12.11
C ILE A 309 -17.31 0.42 12.50
N GLY A 310 -18.00 -0.38 13.29
CA GLY A 310 -19.32 -0.06 13.84
C GLY A 310 -19.26 0.95 14.99
N SER A 311 -20.42 1.40 15.42
CA SER A 311 -20.56 2.31 16.58
C SER A 311 -20.12 1.67 17.90
N ASP A 312 -20.01 0.34 17.96
CA ASP A 312 -19.49 -0.43 19.08
C ASP A 312 -17.96 -0.59 19.06
N GLY A 313 -17.29 0.02 18.06
CA GLY A 313 -15.84 -0.07 17.87
C GLY A 313 -15.36 -1.37 17.24
N LYS A 314 -16.27 -2.25 16.81
CA LYS A 314 -15.92 -3.55 16.21
C LYS A 314 -15.94 -3.50 14.68
N PRO A 315 -15.15 -4.37 14.02
CA PRO A 315 -15.21 -4.52 12.59
C PRO A 315 -16.58 -4.92 12.06
N ILE A 316 -17.02 -4.25 11.00
CA ILE A 316 -18.26 -4.56 10.30
C ILE A 316 -17.95 -5.63 9.25
N LYS A 317 -18.38 -6.87 9.48
CA LYS A 317 -18.14 -7.97 8.54
C LYS A 317 -19.10 -7.91 7.34
N PRO A 318 -18.71 -8.38 6.15
CA PRO A 318 -19.62 -8.54 5.02
C PRO A 318 -20.87 -9.33 5.39
N GLY A 319 -22.02 -8.93 4.83
CA GLY A 319 -23.31 -9.55 5.14
C GLY A 319 -23.92 -9.15 6.51
N THR A 320 -23.22 -8.34 7.30
CA THR A 320 -23.79 -7.78 8.52
C THR A 320 -24.86 -6.74 8.17
N SER A 321 -26.10 -6.96 8.58
CA SER A 321 -27.16 -5.95 8.46
C SER A 321 -26.82 -4.79 9.39
N ILE A 322 -26.32 -3.69 8.81
CA ILE A 322 -26.03 -2.47 9.56
C ILE A 322 -27.29 -1.62 9.57
N LYS A 323 -27.80 -1.31 10.78
CA LYS A 323 -28.73 -0.19 10.89
C LYS A 323 -28.05 1.04 10.29
N PRO A 324 -28.74 1.83 9.44
CA PRO A 324 -28.14 3.02 8.85
C PRO A 324 -27.40 3.79 9.93
N TYR A 325 -26.14 4.18 9.66
CA TYR A 325 -25.42 5.12 10.52
C TYR A 325 -26.21 6.42 10.48
N LEU A 326 -27.16 6.54 11.39
CA LEU A 326 -27.81 7.81 11.65
C LEU A 326 -26.68 8.69 12.18
N ALA A 327 -26.26 9.67 11.38
CA ALA A 327 -25.36 10.73 11.83
C ALA A 327 -25.84 11.10 13.23
N LEU A 328 -24.96 10.87 14.22
CA LEU A 328 -25.33 10.94 15.64
C LEU A 328 -26.05 12.26 15.90
N ARG A 329 -27.39 12.24 15.88
CA ARG A 329 -28.14 13.40 16.34
C ARG A 329 -27.84 13.54 17.82
N PRO A 330 -27.33 14.67 18.27
CA PRO A 330 -27.18 14.87 19.69
C PRO A 330 -28.55 14.71 20.34
N VAL A 331 -28.63 13.87 21.37
CA VAL A 331 -29.83 13.71 22.18
C VAL A 331 -29.84 14.89 23.13
N ILE A 332 -30.88 15.72 23.04
CA ILE A 332 -31.09 16.79 24.02
C ILE A 332 -31.61 16.13 25.30
N ALA A 333 -30.80 16.08 26.33
CA ALA A 333 -31.27 15.78 27.66
C ALA A 333 -31.94 17.02 28.25
N ASN A 334 -32.93 16.85 29.11
CA ASN A 334 -33.86 17.87 29.67
C ASN A 334 -33.22 19.05 30.44
N LYS A 335 -31.95 19.37 30.21
CA LYS A 335 -31.25 20.53 30.82
C LYS A 335 -30.26 21.25 29.86
N GLY A 336 -30.41 21.12 28.56
CA GLY A 336 -29.51 21.80 27.62
C GLY A 336 -28.13 21.19 27.52
N GLU A 337 -27.89 20.04 28.07
CA GLU A 337 -26.65 19.26 27.92
C GLU A 337 -26.78 18.32 26.74
N TRP A 338 -25.68 18.23 25.95
CA TRP A 338 -25.64 17.39 24.76
C TRP A 338 -24.76 16.17 25.03
N TYR A 339 -25.29 14.99 24.79
CA TYR A 339 -24.56 13.75 24.93
C TYR A 339 -24.41 13.06 23.58
N ASN A 340 -23.25 12.41 23.33
CA ASN A 340 -23.13 11.51 22.22
C ASN A 340 -23.91 10.20 22.54
N PRO A 341 -24.19 9.33 21.55
CA PRO A 341 -24.92 8.08 21.78
C PRO A 341 -24.20 7.07 22.68
N LEU A 342 -22.95 7.33 23.06
CA LEU A 342 -22.21 6.58 24.08
C LEU A 342 -22.41 7.17 25.48
N GLY A 343 -23.33 8.16 25.64
CA GLY A 343 -23.63 8.80 26.91
C GLY A 343 -22.56 9.76 27.43
N ARG A 344 -21.63 10.22 26.55
CA ARG A 344 -20.61 11.20 26.94
C ARG A 344 -21.06 12.62 26.65
N LEU A 345 -20.87 13.52 27.61
CA LEU A 345 -21.20 14.94 27.51
C LEU A 345 -20.41 15.59 26.35
N ILE A 346 -21.12 16.27 25.45
CA ILE A 346 -20.53 17.04 24.36
C ILE A 346 -20.40 18.49 24.82
N GLN A 347 -19.20 18.97 25.05
CA GLN A 347 -18.95 20.40 25.27
C GLN A 347 -19.02 21.15 23.95
N ILE A 348 -20.10 21.90 23.72
CA ILE A 348 -20.20 22.79 22.59
C ILE A 348 -19.50 24.12 22.97
N ARG A 349 -18.33 24.39 22.37
CA ARG A 349 -17.76 25.72 22.47
C ARG A 349 -18.67 26.68 21.70
N SER A 350 -19.08 27.77 22.36
CA SER A 350 -19.97 28.81 21.83
C SER A 350 -19.46 29.33 20.48
N GLY A 351 -20.25 29.14 19.40
CA GLY A 351 -19.96 29.69 18.08
C GLY A 351 -20.62 29.04 16.88
N LEU A 352 -21.28 27.88 17.00
CA LEU A 352 -22.02 27.25 15.91
C LEU A 352 -23.50 27.15 16.28
N ALA A 353 -24.31 28.00 15.66
CA ALA A 353 -25.77 27.87 15.69
C ALA A 353 -26.18 26.67 14.83
N ILE A 354 -26.68 25.60 15.45
CA ILE A 354 -27.31 24.48 14.72
C ILE A 354 -28.80 24.80 14.65
N THR A 355 -29.29 25.10 13.44
CA THR A 355 -30.73 25.27 13.18
C THR A 355 -31.37 23.87 13.20
N PRO A 356 -32.41 23.62 14.01
CA PRO A 356 -33.12 22.34 13.99
C PRO A 356 -33.94 22.23 12.71
N ILE A 357 -33.68 21.21 11.89
CA ILE A 357 -34.59 20.84 10.81
C ILE A 357 -35.73 20.04 11.44
N LEU A 358 -36.88 20.68 11.61
CA LEU A 358 -38.16 20.04 11.91
C LEU A 358 -38.59 19.22 10.69
N GLY A 359 -38.44 17.90 10.75
CA GLY A 359 -39.05 16.98 9.80
C GLY A 359 -40.52 16.85 10.08
N SER A 360 -41.34 17.31 9.15
CA SER A 360 -42.75 16.98 9.08
C SER A 360 -42.98 15.51 8.76
N ARG A 361 -43.93 14.93 9.36
CA ARG A 361 -44.51 13.58 9.40
C ARG A 361 -44.33 12.69 8.19
#